data_51f8a97134eab4c5ef2e51dd0431392e
#
_entry.id   51f8a97134eab4c5ef2e51dd0431392e
#
_cell.length_a   1.000
_cell.length_b   1.000
_cell.length_c   1.000
_cell.angle_alpha   90.00
_cell.angle_beta   90.00
_cell.angle_gamma   90.00
#
_symmetry.space_group_name_H-M   'P 1'
#
loop_
_entity.id
_entity.type
_entity.pdbx_description
1 polymer ?
#
loop_
_entity_poly.entity_id
_entity_poly.type
_entity_poly.pdbx_seq_one_letter_code
_entity_poly.pdbx_strand_id
1 'polypeptide(L)'
;LKESLKDEIDEVLSVVNLIEWKEEFKVTKPDSTLLHQTAYNKRFEIEFEKLGWEKKPMLSKKPRLIGDFRKNLVFVEVQFGNSATLYRDFYKFQYGLQNGLLSLSVLIVPINPKEFFPTCPRSISNIAEYDLALRLYSPTYFSSNNGDRVDERLIL
;
A
#
# COMPACT_ATOMS: atom_id res chain seq x y z
N LEU A 1 19.14 -4.42 10.91
CA LEU A 1 17.70 -4.21 10.85
C LEU A 1 17.04 -4.96 9.68
N LYS A 2 17.59 -4.83 8.45
CA LYS A 2 17.05 -5.54 7.27
C LYS A 2 17.11 -7.07 7.40
N GLU A 3 18.17 -7.62 7.99
CA GLU A 3 18.28 -9.07 8.19
C GLU A 3 17.26 -9.63 9.19
N SER A 4 16.98 -8.87 10.25
CA SER A 4 16.02 -9.30 11.29
C SER A 4 14.53 -9.19 10.89
N LEU A 5 14.21 -8.53 9.77
CA LEU A 5 12.85 -8.35 9.24
C LEU A 5 12.73 -8.91 7.82
N LYS A 6 13.69 -9.75 7.42
CA LYS A 6 13.76 -10.26 6.05
C LYS A 6 12.56 -11.12 5.70
N ASP A 7 12.12 -11.95 6.62
CA ASP A 7 11.00 -12.87 6.39
C ASP A 7 9.70 -12.09 6.15
N GLU A 8 9.43 -11.03 6.92
CA GLU A 8 8.27 -10.19 6.73
C GLU A 8 8.33 -9.42 5.40
N ILE A 9 9.51 -8.94 5.00
CA ILE A 9 9.71 -8.26 3.72
C ILE A 9 9.46 -9.23 2.56
N ASP A 10 10.03 -10.44 2.62
CA ASP A 10 9.87 -11.47 1.60
C ASP A 10 8.39 -11.90 1.49
N GLU A 11 7.66 -12.00 2.61
CA GLU A 11 6.22 -12.25 2.62
C GLU A 11 5.43 -11.11 1.95
N VAL A 12 5.75 -9.84 2.24
CA VAL A 12 5.10 -8.70 1.59
C VAL A 12 5.32 -8.73 0.08
N LEU A 13 6.56 -8.94 -0.36
CA LEU A 13 6.91 -9.06 -1.78
C LEU A 13 6.17 -10.22 -2.45
N SER A 14 6.09 -11.36 -1.77
CA SER A 14 5.35 -12.53 -2.25
C SER A 14 3.87 -12.22 -2.45
N VAL A 15 3.23 -11.56 -1.48
CA VAL A 15 1.82 -11.16 -1.58
C VAL A 15 1.59 -10.17 -2.72
N VAL A 16 2.45 -9.16 -2.84
CA VAL A 16 2.37 -8.17 -3.92
C VAL A 16 2.48 -8.83 -5.30
N ASN A 17 3.43 -9.76 -5.46
CA ASN A 17 3.65 -10.48 -6.72
C ASN A 17 2.53 -11.46 -7.08
N LEU A 18 1.85 -12.01 -6.07
CA LEU A 18 0.75 -12.95 -6.27
C LEU A 18 -0.55 -12.28 -6.75
N ILE A 19 -0.73 -10.99 -6.42
CA ILE A 19 -1.99 -10.29 -6.69
C ILE A 19 -1.91 -9.57 -8.03
N GLU A 20 -2.36 -10.24 -9.07
CA GLU A 20 -2.51 -9.69 -10.41
C GLU A 20 -3.90 -9.06 -10.60
N TRP A 21 -3.99 -8.12 -11.55
CA TRP A 21 -5.27 -7.57 -11.98
C TRP A 21 -6.15 -8.65 -12.62
N LYS A 22 -7.45 -8.68 -12.24
CA LYS A 22 -8.44 -9.59 -12.80
C LYS A 22 -9.74 -8.88 -13.15
N GLU A 23 -10.44 -9.37 -14.15
CA GLU A 23 -11.75 -8.85 -14.56
C GLU A 23 -12.80 -8.89 -13.41
N GLU A 24 -12.71 -9.84 -12.48
CA GLU A 24 -13.58 -9.94 -11.30
C GLU A 24 -13.48 -8.74 -10.35
N PHE A 25 -12.42 -7.94 -10.46
CA PHE A 25 -12.28 -6.70 -9.70
C PHE A 25 -13.09 -5.53 -10.29
N LYS A 26 -13.68 -5.71 -11.45
CA LYS A 26 -14.62 -4.73 -12.03
C LYS A 26 -15.98 -4.82 -11.33
N VAL A 27 -16.53 -3.66 -10.99
CA VAL A 27 -17.92 -3.54 -10.56
C VAL A 27 -18.67 -2.74 -11.61
N THR A 28 -19.69 -3.36 -12.18
CA THR A 28 -20.61 -2.66 -13.09
C THR A 28 -21.65 -1.95 -12.27
N LYS A 29 -21.69 -0.63 -12.35
CA LYS A 29 -22.79 0.20 -11.86
C LYS A 29 -23.76 0.45 -13.01
N PRO A 30 -25.03 0.86 -12.75
CA PRO A 30 -26.03 1.07 -13.80
C PRO A 30 -25.58 1.97 -14.94
N ASP A 31 -24.68 2.90 -14.67
CA ASP A 31 -24.18 3.94 -15.57
C ASP A 31 -22.68 3.84 -15.90
N SER A 32 -21.93 2.96 -15.26
CA SER A 32 -20.49 2.80 -15.55
C SER A 32 -19.89 1.52 -14.98
N THR A 33 -18.86 0.98 -15.66
CA THR A 33 -18.00 -0.08 -15.13
C THR A 33 -16.87 0.58 -14.38
N LEU A 34 -16.69 0.22 -13.11
CA LEU A 34 -15.61 0.70 -12.25
C LEU A 34 -14.73 -0.46 -11.79
N LEU A 35 -13.43 -0.18 -11.65
CA LEU A 35 -12.53 -1.06 -10.93
C LEU A 35 -12.87 -0.98 -9.43
N HIS A 36 -13.12 -2.13 -8.82
CA HIS A 36 -13.55 -2.16 -7.43
C HIS A 36 -12.36 -2.35 -6.49
N GLN A 37 -11.86 -1.26 -5.95
CA GLN A 37 -10.76 -1.27 -4.97
C GLN A 37 -11.04 -2.18 -3.78
N THR A 38 -12.30 -2.29 -3.34
CA THR A 38 -12.68 -3.15 -2.22
C THR A 38 -12.37 -4.62 -2.49
N ALA A 39 -12.64 -5.12 -3.69
CA ALA A 39 -12.32 -6.50 -4.06
C ALA A 39 -10.81 -6.72 -4.11
N TYR A 40 -10.05 -5.73 -4.61
CA TYR A 40 -8.60 -5.77 -4.64
C TYR A 40 -8.01 -5.78 -3.23
N ASN A 41 -8.43 -4.86 -2.38
CA ASN A 41 -8.03 -4.81 -0.98
C ASN A 41 -8.40 -6.09 -0.23
N LYS A 42 -9.56 -6.69 -0.55
CA LYS A 42 -9.97 -7.97 0.03
C LYS A 42 -9.03 -9.11 -0.35
N ARG A 43 -8.46 -9.08 -1.56
CA ARG A 43 -7.47 -10.07 -1.96
C ARG A 43 -6.18 -9.94 -1.15
N PHE A 44 -5.66 -8.72 -0.94
CA PHE A 44 -4.54 -8.48 -0.04
C PHE A 44 -4.83 -9.01 1.37
N GLU A 45 -6.02 -8.72 1.89
CA GLU A 45 -6.45 -9.19 3.21
C GLU A 45 -6.36 -10.71 3.33
N ILE A 46 -6.89 -11.46 2.35
CA ILE A 46 -6.87 -12.92 2.35
C ILE A 46 -5.42 -13.45 2.33
N GLU A 47 -4.55 -12.89 1.49
CA GLU A 47 -3.19 -13.39 1.37
C GLU A 47 -2.33 -13.05 2.60
N PHE A 48 -2.46 -11.86 3.16
CA PHE A 48 -1.77 -11.50 4.41
C PHE A 48 -2.26 -12.32 5.60
N GLU A 49 -3.57 -12.57 5.73
CA GLU A 49 -4.13 -13.40 6.80
C GLU A 49 -3.61 -14.86 6.74
N LYS A 50 -3.43 -15.44 5.55
CA LYS A 50 -2.83 -16.79 5.37
C LYS A 50 -1.41 -16.87 5.92
N LEU A 51 -0.66 -15.78 5.87
CA LEU A 51 0.71 -15.68 6.36
C LEU A 51 0.78 -15.26 7.84
N GLY A 52 -0.37 -15.15 8.52
CA GLY A 52 -0.45 -14.83 9.94
C GLY A 52 -0.30 -13.35 10.28
N TRP A 53 -0.52 -12.45 9.31
CA TRP A 53 -0.53 -11.01 9.57
C TRP A 53 -1.79 -10.58 10.31
N GLU A 54 -1.61 -9.73 11.34
CA GLU A 54 -2.71 -9.08 12.03
C GLU A 54 -3.40 -8.09 11.10
N LYS A 55 -4.70 -8.22 10.96
CA LYS A 55 -5.54 -7.32 10.18
C LYS A 55 -6.05 -6.18 11.06
N LYS A 56 -6.05 -4.97 10.49
CA LYS A 56 -6.52 -3.74 11.15
C LYS A 56 -5.88 -3.50 12.51
N PRO A 57 -4.53 -3.58 12.61
CA PRO A 57 -3.82 -3.34 13.85
C PRO A 57 -4.10 -1.93 14.37
N MET A 58 -4.35 -1.82 15.67
CA MET A 58 -4.55 -0.52 16.31
C MET A 58 -3.21 0.02 16.83
N LEU A 59 -2.72 1.11 16.25
CA LEU A 59 -1.53 1.82 16.71
C LEU A 59 -1.84 2.78 17.86
N SER A 60 -3.00 3.42 17.85
CA SER A 60 -3.43 4.36 18.89
C SER A 60 -4.95 4.43 19.01
N LYS A 61 -5.41 4.63 20.26
CA LYS A 61 -6.83 4.90 20.54
C LYS A 61 -7.16 6.38 20.44
N LYS A 62 -6.21 7.26 20.76
CA LYS A 62 -6.35 8.74 20.71
C LYS A 62 -5.02 9.37 20.25
N PRO A 63 -4.94 9.90 19.03
CA PRO A 63 -5.93 9.78 17.94
C PRO A 63 -6.15 8.32 17.53
N ARG A 64 -7.33 8.00 16.98
CA ARG A 64 -7.63 6.65 16.54
C ARG A 64 -6.86 6.35 15.25
N LEU A 65 -5.81 5.54 15.35
CA LEU A 65 -4.96 5.12 14.25
C LEU A 65 -5.06 3.61 14.09
N ILE A 66 -5.58 3.19 12.94
CA ILE A 66 -5.72 1.79 12.55
C ILE A 66 -5.06 1.63 11.19
N GLY A 67 -4.22 0.60 11.07
CA GLY A 67 -3.58 0.24 9.82
C GLY A 67 -4.30 -0.88 9.07
N ASP A 68 -3.69 -1.32 7.96
CA ASP A 68 -4.23 -2.44 7.21
C ASP A 68 -3.68 -3.76 7.74
N PHE A 69 -2.35 -3.90 7.86
CA PHE A 69 -1.73 -5.14 8.33
C PHE A 69 -0.50 -4.88 9.21
N ARG A 70 -0.22 -5.84 10.11
CA ARG A 70 0.99 -5.85 10.93
C ARG A 70 1.45 -7.29 11.18
N LYS A 71 2.76 -7.49 11.13
CA LYS A 71 3.42 -8.69 11.65
C LYS A 71 4.69 -8.27 12.37
N ASN A 72 4.83 -8.69 13.61
CA ASN A 72 5.93 -8.25 14.49
C ASN A 72 6.07 -6.70 14.50
N LEU A 73 7.21 -6.19 14.04
CA LEU A 73 7.51 -4.76 13.96
C LEU A 73 7.37 -4.18 12.54
N VAL A 74 6.82 -4.95 11.61
CA VAL A 74 6.51 -4.50 10.24
C VAL A 74 5.05 -4.13 10.12
N PHE A 75 4.79 -2.96 9.56
CA PHE A 75 3.46 -2.38 9.39
C PHE A 75 3.22 -2.05 7.91
N VAL A 76 2.09 -2.48 7.38
CA VAL A 76 1.75 -2.36 5.96
C VAL A 76 0.45 -1.58 5.78
N GLU A 77 0.46 -0.63 4.85
CA GLU A 77 -0.73 0.04 4.32
C GLU A 77 -0.86 -0.26 2.83
N VAL A 78 -2.08 -0.55 2.39
CA VAL A 78 -2.44 -0.79 0.99
C VAL A 78 -3.31 0.37 0.51
N GLN A 79 -2.74 1.26 -0.29
CA GLN A 79 -3.41 2.51 -0.68
C GLN A 79 -3.62 2.60 -2.19
N PHE A 80 -4.77 2.10 -2.64
CA PHE A 80 -5.26 2.23 -4.02
C PHE A 80 -6.38 3.26 -4.15
N GLY A 81 -6.64 4.01 -3.09
CA GLY A 81 -7.71 4.99 -3.00
C GLY A 81 -7.26 6.42 -3.29
N ASN A 82 -7.90 7.36 -2.61
CA ASN A 82 -7.64 8.78 -2.78
C ASN A 82 -6.23 9.16 -2.30
N SER A 83 -5.49 9.91 -3.11
CA SER A 83 -4.15 10.41 -2.80
C SER A 83 -4.07 11.23 -1.49
N ALA A 84 -5.15 11.90 -1.10
CA ALA A 84 -5.20 12.63 0.18
C ALA A 84 -5.05 11.70 1.40
N THR A 85 -5.35 10.42 1.27
CA THR A 85 -5.18 9.45 2.36
C THR A 85 -3.73 9.07 2.62
N LEU A 86 -2.81 9.31 1.67
CA LEU A 86 -1.38 9.10 1.86
C LEU A 86 -0.82 9.87 3.07
N TYR A 87 -1.27 11.11 3.29
CA TYR A 87 -0.85 11.92 4.44
C TYR A 87 -1.20 11.25 5.78
N ARG A 88 -2.38 10.62 5.84
CA ARG A 88 -2.81 9.87 7.02
C ARG A 88 -1.97 8.61 7.22
N ASP A 89 -1.59 7.94 6.15
CA ASP A 89 -0.78 6.72 6.21
C ASP A 89 0.65 7.06 6.65
N PHE A 90 1.26 8.12 6.10
CA PHE A 90 2.55 8.64 6.60
C PHE A 90 2.49 9.09 8.06
N TYR A 91 1.40 9.72 8.48
CA TYR A 91 1.22 10.07 9.89
C TYR A 91 1.20 8.83 10.78
N LYS A 92 0.52 7.74 10.38
CA LYS A 92 0.54 6.47 11.11
C LYS A 92 1.96 5.90 11.20
N PHE A 93 2.71 5.93 10.10
CA PHE A 93 4.09 5.46 10.06
C PHE A 93 4.97 6.23 11.03
N GLN A 94 4.95 7.55 10.94
CA GLN A 94 5.71 8.41 11.83
C GLN A 94 5.32 8.20 13.30
N TYR A 95 4.03 8.14 13.60
CA TYR A 95 3.55 7.87 14.94
C TYR A 95 4.05 6.52 15.47
N GLY A 96 3.93 5.47 14.68
CA GLY A 96 4.35 4.13 15.05
C GLY A 96 5.86 4.03 15.28
N LEU A 97 6.68 4.62 14.40
CA LEU A 97 8.14 4.65 14.54
C LEU A 97 8.57 5.44 15.78
N GLN A 98 8.02 6.63 15.99
CA GLN A 98 8.36 7.48 17.14
C GLN A 98 7.98 6.88 18.49
N ASN A 99 6.94 6.05 18.51
CA ASN A 99 6.48 5.39 19.74
C ASN A 99 7.01 3.94 19.89
N GLY A 100 7.92 3.50 19.03
CA GLY A 100 8.51 2.16 19.11
C GLY A 100 7.53 1.02 18.84
N LEU A 101 6.40 1.31 18.19
CA LEU A 101 5.35 0.32 17.89
C LEU A 101 5.66 -0.49 16.63
N LEU A 102 6.56 0.03 15.80
CA LEU A 102 7.05 -0.60 14.58
C LEU A 102 8.49 -0.19 14.30
N SER A 103 9.18 -0.95 13.49
CA SER A 103 10.56 -0.67 13.03
C SER A 103 10.64 -0.48 11.52
N LEU A 104 9.62 -0.95 10.80
CA LEU A 104 9.51 -0.82 9.35
C LEU A 104 8.07 -0.53 8.95
N SER A 105 7.89 0.44 8.07
CA SER A 105 6.62 0.74 7.42
C SER A 105 6.71 0.43 5.94
N VAL A 106 5.68 -0.19 5.40
CA VAL A 106 5.56 -0.51 3.99
C VAL A 106 4.27 0.10 3.44
N LEU A 107 4.38 0.83 2.34
CA LEU A 107 3.25 1.38 1.62
C LEU A 107 3.13 0.72 0.25
N ILE A 108 2.02 0.06 -0.01
CA ILE A 108 1.72 -0.56 -1.30
C ILE A 108 0.81 0.38 -2.09
N VAL A 109 1.30 0.90 -3.21
CA VAL A 109 0.59 1.82 -4.11
C VAL A 109 0.80 1.44 -5.57
N PRO A 110 -0.11 1.81 -6.48
CA PRO A 110 0.10 1.58 -7.90
C PRO A 110 1.16 2.55 -8.46
N ILE A 111 2.06 2.07 -9.31
CA ILE A 111 3.02 2.91 -10.04
C ILE A 111 2.31 3.73 -11.10
N ASN A 112 1.49 3.08 -11.92
CA ASN A 112 0.77 3.73 -13.00
C ASN A 112 -0.74 3.48 -12.85
N PRO A 113 -1.46 4.34 -12.09
CA PRO A 113 -2.88 4.17 -11.87
C PRO A 113 -3.72 4.09 -13.14
N LYS A 114 -3.25 4.71 -14.25
CA LYS A 114 -3.97 4.70 -15.53
C LYS A 114 -3.94 3.34 -16.21
N GLU A 115 -2.80 2.65 -16.14
CA GLU A 115 -2.67 1.28 -16.64
C GLU A 115 -3.35 0.30 -15.71
N PHE A 116 -3.22 0.53 -14.42
CA PHE A 116 -3.79 -0.32 -13.39
C PHE A 116 -5.32 -0.23 -13.33
N PHE A 117 -5.90 0.96 -13.58
CA PHE A 117 -7.33 1.22 -13.58
C PHE A 117 -7.83 1.82 -14.91
N PRO A 118 -7.71 1.11 -16.04
CA PRO A 118 -7.92 1.68 -17.36
C PRO A 118 -9.33 2.17 -17.63
N THR A 119 -10.32 1.74 -16.84
CA THR A 119 -11.74 2.09 -17.04
C THR A 119 -12.24 3.20 -16.09
N CYS A 120 -11.37 3.84 -15.34
CA CYS A 120 -11.76 4.84 -14.34
C CYS A 120 -11.11 6.22 -14.56
N PRO A 121 -11.31 6.88 -15.71
CA PRO A 121 -10.54 8.06 -16.10
C PRO A 121 -10.74 9.28 -15.19
N ARG A 122 -11.91 9.46 -14.56
CA ARG A 122 -12.20 10.64 -13.71
C ARG A 122 -11.66 10.53 -12.28
N SER A 123 -11.49 9.33 -11.77
CA SER A 123 -10.96 9.09 -10.42
C SER A 123 -9.43 8.92 -10.40
N ILE A 124 -8.82 8.71 -11.55
CA ILE A 124 -7.38 8.45 -11.68
C ILE A 124 -6.52 9.65 -11.24
N SER A 125 -6.97 10.88 -11.48
CA SER A 125 -6.23 12.08 -11.07
C SER A 125 -6.07 12.23 -9.55
N ASN A 126 -6.85 11.50 -8.77
CA ASN A 126 -6.87 11.56 -7.31
C ASN A 126 -6.46 10.24 -6.64
N ILE A 127 -5.96 9.26 -7.41
CA ILE A 127 -5.49 7.99 -6.85
C ILE A 127 -4.08 8.19 -6.29
N ALA A 128 -3.82 7.55 -5.16
CA ALA A 128 -2.48 7.42 -4.63
C ALA A 128 -1.60 6.68 -5.64
N GLU A 129 -0.42 7.23 -5.89
CA GLU A 129 0.54 6.68 -6.84
C GLU A 129 1.96 6.76 -6.30
N TYR A 130 2.84 5.97 -6.90
CA TYR A 130 4.22 5.83 -6.50
C TYR A 130 4.98 7.16 -6.49
N ASP A 131 4.94 7.93 -7.58
CA ASP A 131 5.67 9.20 -7.70
C ASP A 131 5.20 10.24 -6.67
N LEU A 132 3.90 10.26 -6.37
CA LEU A 132 3.38 11.13 -5.32
C LEU A 132 3.87 10.69 -3.94
N ALA A 133 3.83 9.37 -3.66
CA ALA A 133 4.29 8.83 -2.39
C ALA A 133 5.78 9.11 -2.18
N LEU A 134 6.62 8.93 -3.20
CA LEU A 134 8.04 9.29 -3.13
C LEU A 134 8.27 10.77 -2.81
N ARG A 135 7.55 11.67 -3.48
CA ARG A 135 7.67 13.11 -3.24
C ARG A 135 7.28 13.51 -1.82
N LEU A 136 6.31 12.82 -1.23
CA LEU A 136 5.88 13.07 0.15
C LEU A 136 6.86 12.51 1.19
N TYR A 137 7.46 11.35 0.88
CA TYR A 137 8.38 10.68 1.80
C TYR A 137 9.78 11.31 1.82
N SER A 138 10.26 11.76 0.66
CA SER A 138 11.61 12.31 0.54
C SER A 138 11.67 13.47 -0.44
N PRO A 139 11.35 14.70 0.01
CA PRO A 139 11.40 15.88 -0.86
C PRO A 139 12.80 16.19 -1.43
N THR A 140 13.84 15.47 -0.98
CA THR A 140 15.24 15.69 -1.39
C THR A 140 15.87 14.53 -2.17
N TYR A 141 15.16 13.42 -2.43
CA TYR A 141 15.73 12.32 -3.20
C TYR A 141 15.59 12.55 -4.71
N PHE A 142 16.68 12.99 -5.33
CA PHE A 142 16.85 12.97 -6.78
C PHE A 142 17.01 11.53 -7.26
N SER A 143 16.34 11.19 -8.36
CA SER A 143 16.44 9.91 -9.04
C SER A 143 17.89 9.58 -9.34
N SER A 144 18.42 8.53 -8.76
CA SER A 144 19.55 7.83 -9.36
C SER A 144 19.00 6.95 -10.48
N ASN A 145 19.26 7.32 -11.72
CA ASN A 145 19.06 6.50 -12.91
C ASN A 145 19.90 5.22 -12.79
N ASN A 146 19.38 4.18 -12.19
CA ASN A 146 19.86 2.83 -12.38
C ASN A 146 18.66 1.97 -12.75
N GLY A 147 18.71 1.46 -13.98
CA GLY A 147 17.64 0.77 -14.67
C GLY A 147 17.30 -0.63 -14.16
N ASP A 148 17.28 -0.83 -12.87
CA ASP A 148 16.70 -2.02 -12.28
C ASP A 148 15.21 -1.76 -12.08
N ARG A 149 14.38 -2.52 -12.78
CA ARG A 149 12.93 -2.55 -12.58
C ARG A 149 12.66 -2.96 -11.14
N VAL A 150 12.49 -1.97 -10.28
CA VAL A 150 11.88 -2.17 -8.97
C VAL A 150 10.44 -2.60 -9.23
N ASP A 151 10.00 -3.63 -8.55
CA ASP A 151 8.63 -4.16 -8.65
C ASP A 151 7.63 -2.99 -8.56
N GLU A 152 6.80 -2.89 -9.59
CA GLU A 152 5.98 -1.72 -9.91
C GLU A 152 4.95 -1.32 -8.83
N ARG A 153 5.00 -1.83 -7.59
CA ARG A 153 3.94 -1.68 -6.60
C ARG A 153 4.40 -1.40 -5.17
N LEU A 154 5.70 -1.38 -4.89
CA LEU A 154 6.21 -1.34 -3.52
C LEU A 154 7.05 -0.09 -3.25
N ILE A 155 6.75 0.60 -2.14
CA ILE A 155 7.60 1.63 -1.53
C ILE A 155 7.91 1.21 -0.10
N LEU A 156 9.18 1.22 0.22
CA LEU A 156 9.70 0.98 1.56
C LEU A 156 10.01 2.28 2.27
#